data_c717dd6d5c1df1eb2740c06adaeec01a
#
_entry.id   c717dd6d5c1df1eb2740c06adaeec01a
#
_cell.length_a   1.000
_cell.length_b   1.000
_cell.length_c   1.000
_cell.angle_alpha   90.00
_cell.angle_beta   90.00
_cell.angle_gamma   90.00
#
_symmetry.space_group_name_H-M   'P 1'
#
loop_
_entity.id
_entity.type
_entity.pdbx_description
1 polymer ?
#
loop_
_entity_poly.entity_id
_entity_poly.type
_entity_poly.pdbx_seq_one_letter_code
_entity_poly.pdbx_strand_id
1 'polypeptide(L)'
;DLAVLAQASEDAPVVRLVNVLLVDSLRRGASDIHVEPYEKDFRIRFRIDGVLYDVMHPPMKMRDALISRLKIMSKLDISEKRLPQDGRIKIKVKIDNRSRELDFRVSTLPTLFGEKVVLRLLDKDKLMLDMTKLGFEPDRF
;
A
#
# COMPACT_ATOMS: atom_id res chain seq x y z
N ASP A 1 8.45 -20.25 3.24
CA ASP A 1 9.70 -20.18 2.49
C ASP A 1 10.76 -19.45 3.31
N LEU A 2 11.91 -20.09 3.48
CA LEU A 2 13.01 -19.56 4.31
C LEU A 2 13.54 -18.23 3.77
N ALA A 3 13.62 -18.08 2.45
CA ALA A 3 14.10 -16.84 1.85
C ALA A 3 13.16 -15.68 2.17
N VAL A 4 11.85 -15.92 2.11
CA VAL A 4 10.85 -14.91 2.44
C VAL A 4 10.91 -14.57 3.94
N LEU A 5 11.07 -15.57 4.80
CA LEU A 5 11.18 -15.34 6.24
C LEU A 5 12.43 -14.56 6.60
N ALA A 6 13.57 -14.89 5.98
CA ALA A 6 14.82 -14.17 6.21
C ALA A 6 14.69 -12.71 5.76
N GLN A 7 14.12 -12.48 4.59
CA GLN A 7 13.89 -11.13 4.08
C GLN A 7 12.92 -10.36 4.97
N ALA A 8 11.84 -11.00 5.40
CA ALA A 8 10.87 -10.37 6.31
C ALA A 8 11.51 -9.96 7.63
N SER A 9 12.46 -10.78 8.13
CA SER A 9 13.18 -10.47 9.36
C SER A 9 14.07 -9.23 9.20
N GLU A 10 14.78 -9.13 8.07
CA GLU A 10 15.64 -7.97 7.79
C GLU A 10 14.83 -6.71 7.52
N ASP A 11 13.69 -6.85 6.84
CA ASP A 11 12.85 -5.73 6.42
C ASP A 11 11.62 -5.56 7.31
N ALA A 12 11.66 -6.03 8.55
CA ALA A 12 10.50 -5.98 9.43
C ALA A 12 9.85 -4.60 9.58
N PRO A 13 10.62 -3.49 9.69
CA PRO A 13 9.99 -2.16 9.74
C PRO A 13 9.20 -1.84 8.46
N VAL A 14 9.71 -2.22 7.29
CA VAL A 14 9.04 -2.00 6.01
C VAL A 14 7.78 -2.85 5.90
N VAL A 15 7.86 -4.11 6.32
CA VAL A 15 6.71 -5.02 6.30
C VAL A 15 5.59 -4.47 7.19
N ARG A 16 5.94 -4.00 8.39
CA ARG A 16 4.96 -3.40 9.30
C ARG A 16 4.35 -2.13 8.72
N LEU A 17 5.18 -1.30 8.09
CA LEU A 17 4.70 -0.07 7.46
C LEU A 17 3.68 -0.38 6.36
N VAL A 18 3.96 -1.34 5.50
CA VAL A 18 3.02 -1.74 4.44
C VAL A 18 1.69 -2.18 5.05
N ASN A 19 1.75 -3.06 6.05
CA ASN A 19 0.52 -3.56 6.68
C ASN A 19 -0.29 -2.43 7.33
N VAL A 20 0.38 -1.52 8.03
CA VAL A 20 -0.28 -0.35 8.63
C VAL A 20 -0.93 0.51 7.57
N LEU A 21 -0.24 0.77 6.46
CA LEU A 21 -0.79 1.59 5.38
C LEU A 21 -2.02 0.96 4.74
N LEU A 22 -2.00 -0.35 4.50
CA LEU A 22 -3.14 -1.03 3.89
C LEU A 22 -4.36 -1.01 4.82
N VAL A 23 -4.17 -1.31 6.10
CA VAL A 23 -5.26 -1.30 7.07
C VAL A 23 -5.77 0.12 7.31
N ASP A 24 -4.86 1.09 7.46
CA ASP A 24 -5.24 2.48 7.72
C ASP A 24 -5.98 3.09 6.55
N SER A 25 -5.56 2.80 5.32
CA SER A 25 -6.27 3.28 4.13
C SER A 25 -7.70 2.76 4.10
N LEU A 26 -7.89 1.49 4.47
CA LEU A 26 -9.22 0.91 4.54
C LEU A 26 -10.08 1.59 5.61
N ARG A 27 -9.53 1.80 6.80
CA ARG A 27 -10.24 2.44 7.91
C ARG A 27 -10.68 3.87 7.57
N ARG A 28 -9.86 4.58 6.82
CA ARG A 28 -10.15 5.96 6.41
C ARG A 28 -11.04 6.05 5.17
N GLY A 29 -11.40 4.93 4.58
CA GLY A 29 -12.22 4.91 3.38
C GLY A 29 -11.50 5.38 2.13
N ALA A 30 -10.19 5.19 2.06
CA ALA A 30 -9.40 5.61 0.91
C ALA A 30 -9.66 4.72 -0.29
N SER A 31 -9.71 5.31 -1.48
CA SER A 31 -9.78 4.57 -2.73
C SER A 31 -8.39 4.23 -3.26
N ASP A 32 -7.42 5.11 -3.05
CA ASP A 32 -6.06 4.94 -3.55
C ASP A 32 -5.03 5.26 -2.47
N ILE A 33 -3.87 4.60 -2.57
CA ILE A 33 -2.67 4.93 -1.83
C ILE A 33 -1.62 5.35 -2.83
N HIS A 34 -1.02 6.53 -2.65
CA HIS A 34 0.06 7.05 -3.50
C HIS A 34 1.36 7.03 -2.71
N VAL A 35 2.36 6.33 -3.22
CA VAL A 35 3.71 6.28 -2.65
C VAL A 35 4.61 7.04 -3.61
N GLU A 36 5.07 8.21 -3.20
CA GLU A 36 5.65 9.20 -4.12
C GLU A 36 7.03 9.66 -3.70
N PRO A 37 8.07 9.36 -4.48
CA PRO A 37 9.41 9.89 -4.24
C PRO A 37 9.55 11.29 -4.84
N TYR A 38 10.27 12.15 -4.12
CA TYR A 38 10.70 13.47 -4.57
C TYR A 38 12.20 13.60 -4.37
N GLU A 39 12.78 14.70 -4.80
CA GLU A 39 14.25 14.88 -4.71
C GLU A 39 14.74 14.74 -3.27
N LYS A 40 14.09 15.43 -2.33
CA LYS A 40 14.49 15.46 -0.92
C LYS A 40 13.40 15.03 0.02
N ASP A 41 12.36 14.38 -0.49
CA ASP A 41 11.21 13.99 0.28
C ASP A 41 10.65 12.68 -0.25
N PHE A 42 9.98 11.97 0.63
CA PHE A 42 9.28 10.74 0.29
C PHE A 42 7.96 10.78 1.02
N ARG A 43 6.84 10.80 0.30
CA ARG A 43 5.56 10.97 0.95
C ARG A 43 4.54 9.92 0.52
N ILE A 44 3.62 9.65 1.42
CA ILE A 44 2.49 8.76 1.18
C ILE A 44 1.22 9.58 1.32
N ARG A 45 0.34 9.49 0.31
CA ARG A 45 -0.94 10.18 0.31
C ARG A 45 -2.06 9.18 0.09
N PHE A 46 -3.21 9.45 0.70
CA PHE A 46 -4.44 8.71 0.47
C PHE A 46 -5.42 9.57 -0.29
N ARG A 47 -6.12 8.96 -1.25
CA ARG A 47 -7.27 9.61 -1.88
C ARG A 47 -8.51 9.21 -1.13
N ILE A 48 -9.20 10.17 -0.55
CA ILE A 48 -10.43 9.96 0.23
C ILE A 48 -11.48 10.91 -0.33
N ASP A 49 -12.60 10.34 -0.82
CA ASP A 49 -13.67 11.11 -1.45
C ASP A 49 -13.15 12.06 -2.54
N GLY A 50 -12.23 11.54 -3.37
CA GLY A 50 -11.68 12.27 -4.50
C GLY A 50 -10.55 13.23 -4.19
N VAL A 51 -10.20 13.44 -2.92
CA VAL A 51 -9.17 14.40 -2.50
C VAL A 51 -7.96 13.64 -1.97
N LEU A 52 -6.76 14.08 -2.35
CA LEU A 52 -5.50 13.52 -1.85
C LEU A 52 -5.08 14.22 -0.56
N TYR A 53 -4.81 13.43 0.46
CA TYR A 53 -4.34 13.90 1.76
C TYR A 53 -2.95 13.34 2.04
N ASP A 54 -2.05 14.19 2.53
CA ASP A 54 -0.76 13.72 3.04
C ASP A 54 -0.97 12.91 4.31
N VAL A 55 -0.45 11.69 4.33
CA VAL A 55 -0.62 10.77 5.45
C VAL A 55 0.66 10.69 6.26
N MET A 56 1.79 10.51 5.58
CA MET A 56 3.07 10.43 6.26
C MET A 56 4.23 10.68 5.30
N HIS A 57 5.38 11.01 5.89
CA HIS A 57 6.64 11.18 5.18
C HIS A 57 7.65 10.21 5.79
N PRO A 58 7.74 8.95 5.31
CA PRO A 58 8.70 8.01 5.85
C PRO A 58 10.13 8.50 5.60
N PRO A 59 11.11 8.04 6.39
CA PRO A 59 12.50 8.39 6.14
C PRO A 59 12.93 7.99 4.74
N MET A 60 13.75 8.83 4.12
CA MET A 60 14.25 8.58 2.75
C MET A 60 14.96 7.23 2.64
N LYS A 61 15.61 6.79 3.71
CA LYS A 61 16.31 5.49 3.73
C LYS A 61 15.37 4.30 3.54
N MET A 62 14.07 4.47 3.79
CA MET A 62 13.08 3.41 3.62
C MET A 62 12.48 3.38 2.22
N ARG A 63 12.74 4.38 1.39
CA ARG A 63 12.10 4.52 0.08
C ARG A 63 12.27 3.29 -0.80
N ASP A 64 13.50 2.89 -1.04
CA ASP A 64 13.77 1.78 -1.96
C ASP A 64 13.23 0.46 -1.42
N ALA A 65 13.37 0.24 -0.12
CA ALA A 65 12.87 -0.98 0.52
C ALA A 65 11.34 -1.05 0.46
N LEU A 66 10.65 0.07 0.67
CA LEU A 66 9.19 0.10 0.60
C LEU A 66 8.70 -0.18 -0.83
N ILE A 67 9.28 0.48 -1.81
CA ILE A 67 8.89 0.28 -3.22
C ILE A 67 9.18 -1.15 -3.65
N SER A 68 10.36 -1.69 -3.29
CA SER A 68 10.69 -3.09 -3.59
C SER A 68 9.70 -4.06 -2.95
N ARG A 69 9.31 -3.82 -1.70
CA ARG A 69 8.34 -4.66 -1.00
C ARG A 69 6.99 -4.66 -1.71
N LEU A 70 6.51 -3.50 -2.13
CA LEU A 70 5.25 -3.40 -2.86
C LEU A 70 5.34 -4.12 -4.21
N LYS A 71 6.46 -4.01 -4.90
CA LYS A 71 6.67 -4.74 -6.17
C LYS A 71 6.70 -6.26 -5.96
N ILE A 72 7.36 -6.71 -4.90
CA ILE A 72 7.39 -8.14 -4.58
C ILE A 72 5.98 -8.66 -4.29
N MET A 73 5.22 -7.94 -3.48
CA MET A 73 3.85 -8.33 -3.11
C MET A 73 2.93 -8.39 -4.32
N SER A 74 3.16 -7.57 -5.33
CA SER A 74 2.35 -7.53 -6.55
C SER A 74 2.97 -8.34 -7.70
N LYS A 75 4.04 -9.10 -7.42
CA LYS A 75 4.74 -9.97 -8.38
C LYS A 75 5.29 -9.23 -9.58
N LEU A 76 5.78 -8.02 -9.35
CA LEU A 76 6.42 -7.21 -10.37
C LEU A 76 7.93 -7.44 -10.38
N ASP A 77 8.58 -7.04 -11.48
CA ASP A 77 10.02 -7.13 -11.61
C ASP A 77 10.70 -5.99 -10.85
N ILE A 78 11.36 -6.32 -9.74
CA ILE A 78 12.01 -5.31 -8.90
C ILE A 78 13.23 -4.69 -9.54
N SER A 79 13.85 -5.36 -10.50
CA SER A 79 15.03 -4.86 -11.20
C SER A 79 14.68 -3.88 -12.32
N GLU A 80 13.45 -3.91 -12.84
CA GLU A 80 13.03 -2.99 -13.89
C GLU A 80 12.47 -1.72 -13.26
N LYS A 81 13.15 -0.60 -13.47
CA LYS A 81 12.79 0.70 -12.88
C LYS A 81 12.49 1.76 -13.93
N ARG A 82 12.62 1.43 -15.20
CA ARG A 82 12.50 2.38 -16.29
C ARG A 82 11.16 2.31 -17.02
N LEU A 83 10.42 1.23 -16.84
CA LEU A 83 9.14 1.01 -17.51
C LEU A 83 8.02 0.89 -16.49
N PRO A 84 6.81 1.38 -16.83
CA PRO A 84 5.64 1.15 -15.99
C PRO A 84 5.33 -0.34 -15.90
N GLN A 85 4.82 -0.75 -14.72
CA GLN A 85 4.37 -2.12 -14.50
C GLN A 85 3.02 -2.09 -13.80
N ASP A 86 2.22 -3.11 -14.03
CA ASP A 86 0.93 -3.31 -13.38
C ASP A 86 0.87 -4.70 -12.76
N GLY A 87 0.29 -4.76 -11.57
CA GLY A 87 0.11 -6.01 -10.86
C GLY A 87 -1.02 -5.90 -9.86
N ARG A 88 -1.12 -6.90 -8.99
CA ARG A 88 -2.17 -6.93 -7.95
C ARG A 88 -1.61 -7.50 -6.66
N ILE A 89 -2.09 -6.94 -5.55
CA ILE A 89 -1.83 -7.48 -4.21
C ILE A 89 -3.15 -8.03 -3.68
N LYS A 90 -3.14 -9.31 -3.36
CA LYS A 90 -4.23 -9.96 -2.63
C LYS A 90 -3.69 -10.35 -1.28
N ILE A 91 -4.25 -9.80 -0.21
CA ILE A 91 -3.73 -9.99 1.13
C ILE A 91 -4.88 -10.16 2.11
N LYS A 92 -4.69 -11.06 3.08
CA LYS A 92 -5.61 -11.19 4.20
C LYS A 92 -5.07 -10.40 5.37
N VAL A 93 -5.91 -9.56 5.96
CA VAL A 93 -5.56 -8.76 7.13
C VAL A 93 -6.59 -9.01 8.22
N LYS A 94 -6.16 -8.82 9.47
CA LYS A 94 -7.09 -8.87 10.60
C LYS A 94 -7.49 -7.44 10.97
N ILE A 95 -8.80 -7.22 10.95
CA ILE A 95 -9.40 -5.96 11.38
C ILE A 95 -10.45 -6.32 12.41
N ASP A 96 -10.27 -5.83 13.66
CA ASP A 96 -11.17 -6.11 14.79
C ASP A 96 -11.39 -7.62 14.99
N ASN A 97 -10.29 -8.38 14.98
CA ASN A 97 -10.25 -9.84 15.15
C ASN A 97 -10.94 -10.63 14.06
N ARG A 98 -11.23 -9.99 12.92
CA ARG A 98 -11.84 -10.65 11.76
C ARG A 98 -10.90 -10.59 10.57
N SER A 99 -10.78 -11.72 9.86
CA SER A 99 -10.02 -11.76 8.61
C SER A 99 -10.79 -11.09 7.50
N ARG A 100 -10.10 -10.22 6.75
CA ARG A 100 -10.62 -9.60 5.54
C ARG A 100 -9.63 -9.80 4.42
N GLU A 101 -10.12 -10.14 3.25
CA GLU A 101 -9.29 -10.22 2.06
C GLU A 101 -9.35 -8.88 1.33
N LEU A 102 -8.18 -8.29 1.12
CA LEU A 102 -8.05 -7.04 0.38
C LEU A 102 -7.41 -7.33 -0.97
N ASP A 103 -7.88 -6.63 -1.99
CA ASP A 103 -7.41 -6.77 -3.35
C ASP A 103 -7.07 -5.37 -3.89
N PHE A 104 -5.79 -5.12 -4.15
CA PHE A 104 -5.33 -3.85 -4.67
C PHE A 104 -4.76 -4.03 -6.07
N ARG A 105 -5.15 -3.16 -6.98
CA ARG A 105 -4.44 -3.01 -8.24
C ARG A 105 -3.24 -2.10 -8.00
N VAL A 106 -2.06 -2.53 -8.46
CA VAL A 106 -0.81 -1.81 -8.24
C VAL A 106 -0.25 -1.36 -9.57
N SER A 107 0.08 -0.09 -9.67
CA SER A 107 0.74 0.49 -10.84
C SER A 107 2.03 1.15 -10.39
N THR A 108 3.13 0.86 -11.09
CA THR A 108 4.40 1.55 -10.86
C THR A 108 4.71 2.42 -12.07
N LEU A 109 5.20 3.62 -11.81
CA LEU A 109 5.50 4.61 -12.84
C LEU A 109 6.87 5.22 -12.59
N PRO A 110 7.78 5.20 -13.58
CA PRO A 110 9.05 5.89 -13.42
C PRO A 110 8.84 7.39 -13.26
N THR A 111 9.59 7.99 -12.35
CA THR A 111 9.66 9.45 -12.23
C THR A 111 11.13 9.88 -12.17
N LEU A 112 11.35 11.18 -12.23
CA LEU A 112 12.70 11.72 -12.16
C LEU A 112 13.44 11.33 -10.87
N PHE A 113 12.70 11.09 -9.78
CA PHE A 113 13.29 10.80 -8.46
C PHE A 113 13.09 9.38 -7.98
N GLY A 114 12.72 8.47 -8.88
CA GLY A 114 12.46 7.08 -8.56
C GLY A 114 11.09 6.64 -9.02
N GLU A 115 10.71 5.42 -8.66
CA GLU A 115 9.41 4.91 -9.04
C GLU A 115 8.31 5.39 -8.10
N LYS A 116 7.20 5.85 -8.68
CA LYS A 116 5.98 6.12 -7.97
C LYS A 116 5.12 4.86 -7.99
N VAL A 117 4.46 4.57 -6.88
CA VAL A 117 3.54 3.42 -6.80
C VAL A 117 2.16 3.92 -6.42
N VAL A 118 1.15 3.44 -7.14
CA VAL A 118 -0.25 3.73 -6.83
C VAL A 118 -0.96 2.40 -6.59
N LEU A 119 -1.61 2.28 -5.44
CA LEU A 119 -2.42 1.13 -5.08
C LEU A 119 -3.88 1.55 -5.06
N ARG A 120 -4.72 0.89 -5.86
CA ARG A 120 -6.15 1.15 -5.90
C ARG A 120 -6.90 -0.02 -5.30
N LEU A 121 -7.72 0.24 -4.30
CA LEU A 121 -8.53 -0.80 -3.67
C LEU A 121 -9.66 -1.20 -4.63
N LEU A 122 -9.71 -2.48 -4.98
CA LEU A 122 -10.75 -3.04 -5.83
C LEU A 122 -11.95 -3.43 -4.98
N ASP A 123 -13.15 -3.31 -5.55
CA ASP A 123 -14.41 -3.65 -4.90
C ASP A 123 -14.60 -2.94 -3.55
N LYS A 124 -14.14 -1.67 -3.47
CA LYS A 124 -14.22 -0.87 -2.25
C LYS A 124 -15.64 -0.81 -1.70
N ASP A 125 -16.63 -0.55 -2.54
CA ASP A 125 -18.03 -0.39 -2.10
C ASP A 125 -18.57 -1.67 -1.50
N LYS A 126 -18.29 -2.80 -2.11
CA LYS A 126 -18.71 -4.10 -1.59
C LYS A 126 -18.04 -4.39 -0.24
N LEU A 127 -16.74 -4.14 -0.14
CA LEU A 127 -15.99 -4.37 1.07
C LEU A 127 -16.50 -3.49 2.21
N MET A 128 -16.76 -2.23 1.96
CA MET A 128 -17.27 -1.30 2.96
C MET A 128 -18.67 -1.69 3.43
N LEU A 129 -19.52 -2.16 2.53
CA LEU A 129 -20.86 -2.64 2.87
C LEU A 129 -20.77 -3.86 3.79
N ASP A 130 -19.92 -4.82 3.47
CA ASP A 130 -19.72 -6.02 4.28
C ASP A 130 -19.21 -5.67 5.68
N MET A 131 -18.29 -4.73 5.78
CA MET A 131 -17.75 -4.28 7.05
C MET A 131 -18.80 -3.57 7.89
N THR A 132 -19.65 -2.77 7.28
CA THR A 132 -20.74 -2.09 7.97
C THR A 132 -21.73 -3.10 8.54
N LYS A 133 -22.10 -4.12 7.78
CA LYS A 133 -22.97 -5.20 8.25
C LYS A 133 -22.41 -5.93 9.46
N LEU A 134 -21.09 -5.96 9.59
CA LEU A 134 -20.41 -6.63 10.70
C LEU A 134 -20.14 -5.70 11.88
N GLY A 135 -20.64 -4.46 11.83
CA GLY A 135 -20.46 -3.49 12.90
C GLY A 135 -19.14 -2.75 12.88
N PHE A 136 -18.37 -2.89 11.80
CA PHE A 136 -17.14 -2.12 11.63
C PHE A 136 -17.45 -0.84 10.87
N GLU A 137 -17.00 0.30 11.40
CA GLU A 137 -17.15 1.60 10.73
C GLU A 137 -15.77 2.17 10.44
N PRO A 138 -15.49 2.56 9.18
CA PRO A 138 -14.22 3.20 8.88
C PRO A 138 -14.16 4.60 9.46
N ASP A 139 -12.93 5.06 9.80
CA ASP A 139 -12.69 6.43 10.22
C ASP A 139 -13.00 7.37 9.07
N ARG A 140 -13.60 8.49 9.40
CA ARG A 140 -13.91 9.56 8.43
C ARG A 140 -13.39 10.89 8.92
N PHE A 141 -13.05 11.73 7.99
CA PHE A 141 -12.59 13.10 8.27
C PHE A 141 -13.68 14.09 7.98
#